data_be88e7b996ab956abe584ffc77d41f9f
#
_entry.id   be88e7b996ab956abe584ffc77d41f9f
#
_cell.length_a   1.000
_cell.length_b   1.000
_cell.length_c   1.000
_cell.angle_alpha   90.00
_cell.angle_beta   90.00
_cell.angle_gamma   90.00
#
_symmetry.space_group_name_H-M   'P 1'
#
loop_
_entity.id
_entity.type
_entity.pdbx_description
1 polymer ?
#
loop_
_entity_poly.entity_id
_entity_poly.type
_entity_poly.pdbx_seq_one_letter_code
_entity_poly.pdbx_strand_id
1 'polypeptide(L)'
;MKVVILGAGQVGGSLSANLSSNNYDVTVIDSNDEKLSDLDSRLDLRTVSGHASHPITLKRAGCDSDTILLALTNNDEVNIVSCQIAKETFSVKKTICRLSDSSYLDSFESFKDSIDIPISPEKDITEHLSQLIRHPGTNQIETFADGMVKLVSVKASKKGKLVGKELKNINDDMPDVETHVPVIYRKNKPIKPSGSTIIKENDELYFITSAENIDSVVNEVQE
;
A
#
# COMPACT_ATOMS: atom_id res chain seq x y z
N MET A 1 -18.25 -4.08 -11.68
CA MET A 1 -17.97 -3.07 -10.65
C MET A 1 -17.46 -1.85 -11.38
N LYS A 2 -18.08 -0.72 -11.13
CA LYS A 2 -17.81 0.55 -11.80
C LYS A 2 -16.79 1.37 -11.00
N VAL A 3 -15.77 1.84 -11.68
CA VAL A 3 -14.69 2.62 -11.08
C VAL A 3 -14.51 3.94 -11.82
N VAL A 4 -14.57 5.05 -11.10
CA VAL A 4 -14.28 6.39 -11.64
C VAL A 4 -12.98 6.89 -11.04
N ILE A 5 -12.02 7.24 -11.89
CA ILE A 5 -10.69 7.72 -11.50
C ILE A 5 -10.57 9.19 -11.87
N LEU A 6 -10.24 10.03 -10.91
CA LEU A 6 -9.94 11.45 -11.10
C LEU A 6 -8.43 11.63 -11.21
N GLY A 7 -7.98 12.11 -12.37
CA GLY A 7 -6.58 12.31 -12.71
C GLY A 7 -6.02 11.20 -13.61
N ALA A 8 -5.59 11.58 -14.81
CA ALA A 8 -4.89 10.74 -15.78
C ALA A 8 -3.35 10.87 -15.67
N GLY A 9 -2.86 11.20 -14.48
CA GLY A 9 -1.43 11.27 -14.18
C GLY A 9 -0.80 9.88 -14.06
N GLN A 10 0.44 9.82 -13.58
CA GLN A 10 1.19 8.57 -13.48
C GLN A 10 0.44 7.48 -12.67
N VAL A 11 -0.07 7.82 -11.49
CA VAL A 11 -0.80 6.87 -10.63
C VAL A 11 -2.13 6.48 -11.24
N GLY A 12 -2.96 7.47 -11.62
CA GLY A 12 -4.28 7.21 -12.20
C GLY A 12 -4.21 6.47 -13.53
N GLY A 13 -3.27 6.82 -14.41
CA GLY A 13 -3.05 6.13 -15.68
C GLY A 13 -2.59 4.69 -15.50
N SER A 14 -1.64 4.42 -14.60
CA SER A 14 -1.19 3.05 -14.32
C SER A 14 -2.30 2.19 -13.70
N LEU A 15 -3.06 2.79 -12.78
CA LEU A 15 -4.17 2.08 -12.14
C LEU A 15 -5.31 1.79 -13.12
N SER A 16 -5.65 2.74 -14.00
CA SER A 16 -6.66 2.53 -15.04
C SER A 16 -6.27 1.41 -16.00
N ALA A 17 -4.99 1.31 -16.39
CA ALA A 17 -4.51 0.19 -17.21
C ALA A 17 -4.66 -1.16 -16.50
N ASN A 18 -4.30 -1.22 -15.22
CA ASN A 18 -4.44 -2.44 -14.44
C ASN A 18 -5.91 -2.86 -14.27
N LEU A 19 -6.80 -1.93 -13.93
CA LEU A 19 -8.22 -2.23 -13.72
C LEU A 19 -8.92 -2.60 -15.02
N SER A 20 -8.65 -1.89 -16.13
CA SER A 20 -9.19 -2.22 -17.44
C SER A 20 -8.78 -3.64 -17.87
N SER A 21 -7.51 -4.02 -17.70
CA SER A 21 -7.03 -5.37 -18.02
C SER A 21 -7.67 -6.48 -17.18
N ASN A 22 -8.22 -6.13 -16.02
CA ASN A 22 -8.96 -7.03 -15.13
C ASN A 22 -10.49 -6.94 -15.32
N ASN A 23 -10.97 -6.40 -16.45
CA ASN A 23 -12.38 -6.30 -16.83
C ASN A 23 -13.25 -5.46 -15.86
N TYR A 24 -12.71 -4.43 -15.23
CA TYR A 24 -13.49 -3.44 -14.52
C TYR A 24 -14.05 -2.40 -15.51
N ASP A 25 -15.24 -1.88 -15.25
CA ASP A 25 -15.83 -0.75 -15.97
C ASP A 25 -15.17 0.54 -15.47
N VAL A 26 -14.17 1.03 -16.20
CA VAL A 26 -13.32 2.15 -15.79
C VAL A 26 -13.67 3.41 -16.57
N THR A 27 -13.90 4.51 -15.84
CA THR A 27 -13.98 5.86 -16.41
C THR A 27 -12.90 6.75 -15.80
N VAL A 28 -12.14 7.45 -16.63
CA VAL A 28 -11.09 8.39 -16.21
C VAL A 28 -11.52 9.81 -16.48
N ILE A 29 -11.38 10.70 -15.50
CA ILE A 29 -11.61 12.14 -15.61
C ILE A 29 -10.27 12.87 -15.51
N ASP A 30 -9.98 13.74 -16.46
CA ASP A 30 -8.87 14.69 -16.38
C ASP A 30 -9.25 15.99 -17.13
N SER A 31 -8.61 17.08 -16.81
CA SER A 31 -8.72 18.35 -17.55
C SER A 31 -7.80 18.42 -18.77
N ASN A 32 -6.84 17.49 -18.89
CA ASN A 32 -5.89 17.41 -19.99
C ASN A 32 -6.34 16.39 -21.03
N ASP A 33 -6.80 16.89 -22.18
CA ASP A 33 -7.33 16.07 -23.28
C ASP A 33 -6.25 15.18 -23.92
N GLU A 34 -4.97 15.57 -23.92
CA GLU A 34 -3.89 14.75 -24.47
C GLU A 34 -3.66 13.49 -23.66
N LYS A 35 -3.68 13.61 -22.32
CA LYS A 35 -3.57 12.44 -21.43
C LYS A 35 -4.74 11.49 -21.59
N LEU A 36 -5.95 12.03 -21.71
CA LEU A 36 -7.15 11.22 -21.92
C LEU A 36 -7.11 10.49 -23.28
N SER A 37 -6.69 11.19 -24.34
CA SER A 37 -6.54 10.60 -25.68
C SER A 37 -5.51 9.48 -25.72
N ASP A 38 -4.38 9.64 -25.00
CA ASP A 38 -3.37 8.59 -24.88
C ASP A 38 -3.93 7.34 -24.18
N LEU A 39 -4.68 7.50 -23.11
CA LEU A 39 -5.33 6.37 -22.41
C LEU A 39 -6.38 5.69 -23.30
N ASP A 40 -7.26 6.46 -23.93
CA ASP A 40 -8.34 5.96 -24.78
C ASP A 40 -7.82 5.16 -25.99
N SER A 41 -6.66 5.58 -26.53
CA SER A 41 -6.03 4.89 -27.67
C SER A 41 -5.43 3.51 -27.35
N ARG A 42 -5.16 3.23 -26.06
CA ARG A 42 -4.41 2.03 -25.60
C ARG A 42 -5.24 1.09 -24.74
N LEU A 43 -6.31 1.58 -24.14
CA LEU A 43 -7.05 0.87 -23.10
C LEU A 43 -8.54 0.87 -23.41
N ASP A 44 -9.21 -0.23 -23.09
CA ASP A 44 -10.67 -0.33 -23.15
C ASP A 44 -11.27 0.30 -21.89
N LEU A 45 -11.45 1.63 -21.93
CA LEU A 45 -12.00 2.42 -20.85
C LEU A 45 -12.70 3.67 -21.41
N ARG A 46 -13.47 4.33 -20.56
CA ARG A 46 -14.13 5.58 -20.90
C ARG A 46 -13.34 6.78 -20.38
N THR A 47 -13.26 7.83 -21.18
CA THR A 47 -12.65 9.10 -20.77
C THR A 47 -13.68 10.21 -20.69
N VAL A 48 -13.48 11.15 -19.76
CA VAL A 48 -14.33 12.33 -19.60
C VAL A 48 -13.44 13.54 -19.36
N SER A 49 -13.37 14.45 -20.33
CA SER A 49 -12.69 15.72 -20.19
C SER A 49 -13.47 16.69 -19.29
N GLY A 50 -12.79 17.25 -18.28
CA GLY A 50 -13.36 18.27 -17.41
C GLY A 50 -12.69 18.33 -16.04
N HIS A 51 -13.08 19.33 -15.25
CA HIS A 51 -12.57 19.51 -13.90
C HIS A 51 -13.24 18.48 -12.95
N ALA A 52 -12.42 17.77 -12.19
CA ALA A 52 -12.87 16.65 -11.36
C ALA A 52 -13.88 17.05 -10.25
N SER A 53 -13.72 18.25 -9.66
CA SER A 53 -14.61 18.76 -8.62
C SER A 53 -15.91 19.40 -9.15
N HIS A 54 -16.17 19.33 -10.45
CA HIS A 54 -17.45 19.83 -10.98
C HIS A 54 -18.51 18.72 -10.98
N PRO A 55 -19.68 18.91 -10.34
CA PRO A 55 -20.75 17.91 -10.28
C PRO A 55 -21.19 17.42 -11.67
N ILE A 56 -21.21 18.31 -12.67
CA ILE A 56 -21.58 17.94 -14.02
C ILE A 56 -20.57 16.97 -14.66
N THR A 57 -19.29 17.08 -14.33
CA THR A 57 -18.25 16.17 -14.81
C THR A 57 -18.41 14.78 -14.19
N LEU A 58 -18.64 14.70 -12.88
CA LEU A 58 -18.93 13.45 -12.17
C LEU A 58 -20.20 12.79 -12.71
N LYS A 59 -21.25 13.56 -12.99
CA LYS A 59 -22.47 13.06 -13.63
C LYS A 59 -22.19 12.47 -15.01
N ARG A 60 -21.41 13.17 -15.85
CA ARG A 60 -20.99 12.70 -17.19
C ARG A 60 -20.16 11.42 -17.11
N ALA A 61 -19.35 11.27 -16.08
CA ALA A 61 -18.61 10.04 -15.81
C ALA A 61 -19.51 8.89 -15.35
N GLY A 62 -20.75 9.19 -15.04
CA GLY A 62 -21.78 8.24 -14.63
C GLY A 62 -21.63 7.81 -13.17
N CYS A 63 -21.19 8.69 -12.27
CA CYS A 63 -21.19 8.41 -10.83
C CYS A 63 -22.59 8.10 -10.33
N ASP A 64 -22.71 7.02 -9.57
CA ASP A 64 -23.95 6.52 -8.94
C ASP A 64 -23.61 5.67 -7.69
N SER A 65 -24.62 5.05 -7.09
CA SER A 65 -24.48 4.25 -5.87
C SER A 65 -23.64 2.97 -6.01
N ASP A 66 -23.37 2.51 -7.26
CA ASP A 66 -22.50 1.34 -7.50
C ASP A 66 -21.05 1.72 -7.80
N THR A 67 -20.76 3.02 -7.82
CA THR A 67 -19.45 3.58 -8.19
C THR A 67 -18.47 3.53 -7.01
N ILE A 68 -17.23 3.12 -7.29
CA ILE A 68 -16.07 3.41 -6.46
C ILE A 68 -15.34 4.59 -7.10
N LEU A 69 -15.17 5.68 -6.34
CA LEU A 69 -14.44 6.86 -6.77
C LEU A 69 -13.01 6.85 -6.23
N LEU A 70 -12.05 7.05 -7.12
CA LEU A 70 -10.62 7.19 -6.81
C LEU A 70 -10.18 8.60 -7.16
N ALA A 71 -10.03 9.46 -6.17
CA ALA A 71 -9.57 10.84 -6.35
C ALA A 71 -8.04 10.89 -6.25
N LEU A 72 -7.35 10.89 -7.40
CA LEU A 72 -5.90 10.71 -7.52
C LEU A 72 -5.24 11.87 -8.25
N THR A 73 -5.85 13.06 -8.27
CA THR A 73 -5.21 14.24 -8.83
C THR A 73 -4.02 14.70 -7.98
N ASN A 74 -3.24 15.63 -8.47
CA ASN A 74 -2.13 16.25 -7.73
C ASN A 74 -2.55 17.43 -6.84
N ASN A 75 -3.86 17.62 -6.63
CA ASN A 75 -4.40 18.70 -5.81
C ASN A 75 -5.36 18.12 -4.78
N ASP A 76 -5.00 18.25 -3.52
CA ASP A 76 -5.71 17.64 -2.39
C ASP A 76 -7.11 18.25 -2.21
N GLU A 77 -7.26 19.56 -2.40
CA GLU A 77 -8.55 20.25 -2.29
C GLU A 77 -9.52 19.76 -3.36
N VAL A 78 -9.04 19.56 -4.59
CA VAL A 78 -9.84 18.98 -5.67
C VAL A 78 -10.26 17.55 -5.32
N ASN A 79 -9.37 16.75 -4.77
CA ASN A 79 -9.65 15.38 -4.38
C ASN A 79 -10.71 15.33 -3.26
N ILE A 80 -10.56 16.16 -2.22
CA ILE A 80 -11.50 16.23 -1.08
C ILE A 80 -12.88 16.67 -1.56
N VAL A 81 -12.96 17.80 -2.29
CA VAL A 81 -14.23 18.34 -2.77
C VAL A 81 -14.93 17.35 -3.71
N SER A 82 -14.17 16.67 -4.58
CA SER A 82 -14.73 15.65 -5.47
C SER A 82 -15.33 14.47 -4.71
N CYS A 83 -14.65 13.99 -3.66
CA CYS A 83 -15.16 12.92 -2.81
C CYS A 83 -16.45 13.35 -2.08
N GLN A 84 -16.48 14.57 -1.54
CA GLN A 84 -17.66 15.13 -0.88
C GLN A 84 -18.86 15.19 -1.83
N ILE A 85 -18.68 15.79 -3.01
CA ILE A 85 -19.75 15.88 -4.02
C ILE A 85 -20.22 14.47 -4.44
N ALA A 86 -19.30 13.55 -4.64
CA ALA A 86 -19.62 12.19 -5.03
C ALA A 86 -20.46 11.46 -3.97
N LYS A 87 -20.13 11.62 -2.69
CA LYS A 87 -20.93 11.06 -1.59
C LYS A 87 -22.29 11.73 -1.44
N GLU A 88 -22.31 13.05 -1.35
CA GLU A 88 -23.52 13.80 -1.05
C GLU A 88 -24.52 13.83 -2.22
N THR A 89 -24.01 13.97 -3.48
CA THR A 89 -24.86 14.16 -4.66
C THR A 89 -25.18 12.85 -5.38
N PHE A 90 -24.22 11.93 -5.43
CA PHE A 90 -24.35 10.70 -6.22
C PHE A 90 -24.40 9.43 -5.36
N SER A 91 -24.23 9.58 -4.03
CA SER A 91 -24.28 8.46 -3.08
C SER A 91 -23.32 7.33 -3.44
N VAL A 92 -22.13 7.67 -3.96
CA VAL A 92 -21.16 6.66 -4.43
C VAL A 92 -20.82 5.68 -3.30
N LYS A 93 -20.65 4.42 -3.68
CA LYS A 93 -20.44 3.31 -2.74
C LYS A 93 -19.20 3.50 -1.87
N LYS A 94 -18.11 3.96 -2.47
CA LYS A 94 -16.83 4.13 -1.79
C LYS A 94 -15.99 5.22 -2.43
N THR A 95 -15.29 5.99 -1.58
CA THR A 95 -14.33 7.02 -1.99
C THR A 95 -12.95 6.68 -1.47
N ILE A 96 -11.96 6.77 -2.34
CA ILE A 96 -10.54 6.66 -2.01
C ILE A 96 -9.89 7.95 -2.45
N CYS A 97 -9.22 8.65 -1.52
CA CYS A 97 -8.72 9.99 -1.71
C CYS A 97 -7.22 10.06 -1.46
N ARG A 98 -6.46 10.51 -2.47
CA ARG A 98 -5.05 10.85 -2.29
C ARG A 98 -4.94 12.20 -1.58
N LEU A 99 -4.17 12.22 -0.51
CA LEU A 99 -3.81 13.38 0.29
C LEU A 99 -2.29 13.43 0.41
N SER A 100 -1.67 14.44 -0.18
CA SER A 100 -0.21 14.60 -0.19
C SER A 100 0.26 15.44 1.00
N ASP A 101 -0.56 16.40 1.44
CA ASP A 101 -0.26 17.25 2.60
C ASP A 101 -0.68 16.53 3.90
N SER A 102 0.27 16.39 4.82
CA SER A 102 0.02 15.74 6.13
C SER A 102 -1.02 16.44 6.98
N SER A 103 -1.22 17.77 6.81
CA SER A 103 -2.21 18.52 7.57
C SER A 103 -3.64 18.03 7.32
N TYR A 104 -3.95 17.55 6.11
CA TYR A 104 -5.24 16.94 5.81
C TYR A 104 -5.38 15.55 6.46
N LEU A 105 -4.29 14.78 6.55
CA LEU A 105 -4.31 13.50 7.25
C LEU A 105 -4.50 13.67 8.75
N ASP A 106 -3.83 14.67 9.35
CA ASP A 106 -3.98 15.00 10.77
C ASP A 106 -5.39 15.49 11.11
N SER A 107 -6.06 16.10 10.12
CA SER A 107 -7.45 16.58 10.23
C SER A 107 -8.49 15.63 9.64
N PHE A 108 -8.12 14.36 9.37
CA PHE A 108 -8.94 13.39 8.62
C PHE A 108 -10.33 13.17 9.23
N GLU A 109 -10.47 13.24 10.55
CA GLU A 109 -11.77 13.13 11.24
C GLU A 109 -12.83 14.11 10.70
N SER A 110 -12.40 15.28 10.19
CA SER A 110 -13.29 16.27 9.57
C SER A 110 -13.81 15.86 8.18
N PHE A 111 -13.21 14.85 7.55
CA PHE A 111 -13.53 14.40 6.19
C PHE A 111 -14.06 12.97 6.13
N LYS A 112 -14.14 12.27 7.25
CA LYS A 112 -14.49 10.84 7.33
C LYS A 112 -15.87 10.48 6.72
N ASP A 113 -16.80 11.41 6.69
CA ASP A 113 -18.11 11.19 6.08
C ASP A 113 -18.06 11.23 4.54
N SER A 114 -17.04 11.89 3.99
CA SER A 114 -16.84 12.06 2.55
C SER A 114 -15.74 11.17 1.96
N ILE A 115 -14.78 10.74 2.80
CA ILE A 115 -13.61 9.96 2.39
C ILE A 115 -13.57 8.67 3.21
N ASP A 116 -13.81 7.53 2.54
CA ASP A 116 -13.76 6.23 3.22
C ASP A 116 -12.32 5.76 3.45
N ILE A 117 -11.41 6.04 2.52
CA ILE A 117 -9.99 5.65 2.62
C ILE A 117 -9.11 6.80 2.15
N PRO A 118 -8.35 7.45 3.04
CA PRO A 118 -7.26 8.32 2.64
C PRO A 118 -6.03 7.49 2.25
N ILE A 119 -5.28 7.93 1.24
CA ILE A 119 -3.98 7.37 0.86
C ILE A 119 -2.97 8.50 0.73
N SER A 120 -1.75 8.28 1.22
CA SER A 120 -0.65 9.24 1.11
C SER A 120 0.62 8.51 0.65
N PRO A 121 0.77 8.32 -0.68
CA PRO A 121 1.93 7.61 -1.22
C PRO A 121 3.27 8.22 -0.79
N GLU A 122 3.33 9.53 -0.66
CA GLU A 122 4.52 10.25 -0.25
C GLU A 122 4.92 9.92 1.20
N LYS A 123 3.95 9.88 2.11
CA LYS A 123 4.15 9.49 3.51
C LYS A 123 4.55 8.03 3.61
N ASP A 124 3.82 7.15 2.92
CA ASP A 124 4.06 5.69 2.95
C ASP A 124 5.47 5.35 2.45
N ILE A 125 5.91 5.96 1.34
CA ILE A 125 7.26 5.76 0.81
C ILE A 125 8.32 6.31 1.78
N THR A 126 8.11 7.51 2.31
CA THR A 126 9.06 8.14 3.25
C THR A 126 9.20 7.31 4.52
N GLU A 127 8.10 6.81 5.06
CA GLU A 127 8.11 5.95 6.24
C GLU A 127 8.83 4.62 5.96
N HIS A 128 8.52 3.99 4.83
CA HIS A 128 9.17 2.74 4.41
C HIS A 128 10.69 2.91 4.27
N LEU A 129 11.15 3.94 3.55
CA LEU A 129 12.57 4.23 3.39
C LEU A 129 13.26 4.55 4.73
N SER A 130 12.57 5.31 5.59
CA SER A 130 13.11 5.64 6.93
C SER A 130 13.30 4.39 7.78
N GLN A 131 12.39 3.43 7.71
CA GLN A 131 12.52 2.16 8.42
C GLN A 131 13.69 1.33 7.90
N LEU A 132 13.88 1.21 6.59
CA LEU A 132 15.02 0.50 6.00
C LEU A 132 16.38 1.14 6.38
N ILE A 133 16.42 2.47 6.49
CA ILE A 133 17.64 3.18 6.92
C ILE A 133 17.91 2.97 8.41
N ARG A 134 16.87 2.96 9.25
CA ARG A 134 17.01 2.75 10.71
C ARG A 134 17.40 1.32 11.06
N HIS A 135 16.97 0.35 10.27
CA HIS A 135 17.23 -1.07 10.51
C HIS A 135 18.01 -1.67 9.32
N PRO A 136 19.30 -1.29 9.14
CA PRO A 136 20.11 -1.84 8.07
C PRO A 136 20.24 -3.36 8.27
N GLY A 137 20.00 -4.10 7.19
CA GLY A 137 19.96 -5.57 7.25
C GLY A 137 18.57 -6.16 7.13
N THR A 138 17.51 -5.34 7.22
CA THR A 138 16.16 -5.74 6.84
C THR A 138 15.96 -5.53 5.35
N ASN A 139 15.22 -6.45 4.71
CA ASN A 139 14.80 -6.27 3.30
C ASN A 139 13.42 -5.63 3.21
N GLN A 140 12.57 -5.88 4.19
CA GLN A 140 11.19 -5.40 4.24
C GLN A 140 10.73 -5.28 5.69
N ILE A 141 9.98 -4.22 5.99
CA ILE A 141 9.32 -4.01 7.28
C ILE A 141 7.89 -3.57 7.00
N GLU A 142 6.93 -4.36 7.47
CA GLU A 142 5.51 -4.02 7.42
C GLU A 142 4.97 -3.83 8.83
N THR A 143 4.07 -2.87 8.98
CA THR A 143 3.55 -2.44 10.28
C THR A 143 2.08 -2.80 10.41
N PHE A 144 1.70 -3.43 11.52
CA PHE A 144 0.33 -3.83 11.85
C PHE A 144 -0.06 -3.34 13.24
N ALA A 145 -1.38 -3.34 13.51
CA ALA A 145 -1.95 -3.02 14.83
C ALA A 145 -1.41 -1.69 15.39
N ASP A 146 -1.54 -0.60 14.61
CA ASP A 146 -1.12 0.75 14.97
C ASP A 146 0.34 0.85 15.46
N GLY A 147 1.22 0.05 14.86
CA GLY A 147 2.66 0.06 15.15
C GLY A 147 3.13 -0.98 16.16
N MET A 148 2.23 -1.66 16.85
CA MET A 148 2.57 -2.63 17.90
C MET A 148 3.23 -3.90 17.35
N VAL A 149 2.87 -4.31 16.14
CA VAL A 149 3.36 -5.54 15.51
C VAL A 149 4.09 -5.20 14.22
N LYS A 150 5.26 -5.78 14.04
CA LYS A 150 6.09 -5.66 12.84
C LYS A 150 6.28 -7.03 12.19
N LEU A 151 6.13 -7.09 10.86
CA LEU A 151 6.61 -8.20 10.05
C LEU A 151 7.91 -7.76 9.38
N VAL A 152 9.00 -8.42 9.73
CA VAL A 152 10.34 -8.03 9.29
C VAL A 152 10.95 -9.16 8.48
N SER A 153 11.45 -8.86 7.29
CA SER A 153 12.19 -9.80 6.45
C SER A 153 13.70 -9.57 6.60
N VAL A 154 14.42 -10.63 6.96
CA VAL A 154 15.87 -10.61 7.16
C VAL A 154 16.49 -11.78 6.41
N LYS A 155 17.56 -11.50 5.65
CA LYS A 155 18.31 -12.54 4.93
C LYS A 155 19.42 -13.10 5.82
N ALA A 156 19.41 -14.42 6.01
CA ALA A 156 20.40 -15.12 6.81
C ALA A 156 21.79 -15.07 6.16
N SER A 157 22.76 -14.51 6.88
CA SER A 157 24.16 -14.48 6.45
C SER A 157 24.91 -15.70 6.98
N LYS A 158 26.04 -16.03 6.36
CA LYS A 158 26.92 -17.11 6.82
C LYS A 158 27.41 -16.94 8.26
N LYS A 159 27.44 -15.71 8.76
CA LYS A 159 27.93 -15.37 10.10
C LYS A 159 26.81 -15.39 11.14
N GLY A 160 25.55 -15.38 10.70
CA GLY A 160 24.39 -15.32 11.59
C GLY A 160 24.34 -16.52 12.53
N LYS A 161 24.16 -16.24 13.81
CA LYS A 161 24.16 -17.26 14.88
C LYS A 161 23.03 -18.28 14.77
N LEU A 162 21.94 -17.92 14.10
CA LEU A 162 20.80 -18.80 13.85
C LEU A 162 21.04 -19.78 12.69
N VAL A 163 22.03 -19.55 11.84
CA VAL A 163 22.32 -20.42 10.69
C VAL A 163 22.85 -21.78 11.18
N GLY A 164 22.23 -22.85 10.69
CA GLY A 164 22.53 -24.22 11.11
C GLY A 164 21.74 -24.72 12.32
N LYS A 165 20.95 -23.84 12.98
CA LYS A 165 20.11 -24.21 14.12
C LYS A 165 18.67 -24.54 13.71
N GLU A 166 17.99 -25.32 14.55
CA GLU A 166 16.57 -25.60 14.39
C GLU A 166 15.72 -24.45 14.95
N LEU A 167 14.62 -24.13 14.30
CA LEU A 167 13.72 -23.04 14.70
C LEU A 167 13.16 -23.17 16.12
N LYS A 168 12.97 -24.39 16.64
CA LYS A 168 12.51 -24.59 18.03
C LYS A 168 13.44 -23.99 19.08
N ASN A 169 14.72 -23.81 18.75
CA ASN A 169 15.73 -23.27 19.65
C ASN A 169 15.84 -21.74 19.59
N ILE A 170 15.03 -21.08 18.78
CA ILE A 170 15.10 -19.63 18.56
C ILE A 170 14.91 -18.83 19.87
N ASN A 171 14.00 -19.31 20.73
CA ASN A 171 13.75 -18.69 22.04
C ASN A 171 14.90 -18.88 23.02
N ASP A 172 15.71 -19.93 22.87
CA ASP A 172 16.90 -20.17 23.69
C ASP A 172 18.04 -19.25 23.24
N ASP A 173 18.10 -18.94 21.94
CA ASP A 173 19.09 -18.03 21.36
C ASP A 173 18.72 -16.55 21.56
N MET A 174 17.43 -16.25 21.67
CA MET A 174 16.89 -14.90 21.87
C MET A 174 15.83 -14.90 23.00
N PRO A 175 16.22 -15.15 24.27
CA PRO A 175 15.29 -15.35 25.39
C PRO A 175 14.43 -14.12 25.70
N ASP A 176 14.94 -12.91 25.43
CA ASP A 176 14.27 -11.66 25.73
C ASP A 176 13.51 -11.08 24.50
N VAL A 177 13.44 -11.84 23.40
CA VAL A 177 12.84 -11.39 22.14
C VAL A 177 11.59 -12.19 21.83
N GLU A 178 10.43 -11.59 22.04
CA GLU A 178 9.18 -12.19 21.56
C GLU A 178 9.14 -12.12 20.03
N THR A 179 9.28 -13.30 19.42
CA THR A 179 9.28 -13.42 17.96
C THR A 179 8.69 -14.71 17.47
N HIS A 180 8.15 -14.69 16.26
CA HIS A 180 7.63 -15.86 15.56
C HIS A 180 8.06 -15.82 14.09
N VAL A 181 8.40 -16.99 13.51
CA VAL A 181 8.77 -17.12 12.09
C VAL A 181 7.64 -17.82 11.32
N PRO A 182 6.71 -17.07 10.70
CA PRO A 182 5.59 -17.66 9.97
C PRO A 182 5.99 -18.29 8.64
N VAL A 183 7.04 -17.78 7.99
CA VAL A 183 7.48 -18.25 6.67
C VAL A 183 8.98 -18.04 6.48
N ILE A 184 9.60 -18.93 5.71
CA ILE A 184 10.98 -18.80 5.22
C ILE A 184 10.95 -18.91 3.71
N TYR A 185 11.62 -18.01 3.00
CA TYR A 185 11.88 -18.16 1.57
C TYR A 185 13.27 -18.75 1.36
N ARG A 186 13.33 -19.90 0.71
CA ARG A 186 14.56 -20.60 0.35
C ARG A 186 14.63 -20.78 -1.16
N LYS A 187 15.64 -20.18 -1.80
CA LYS A 187 15.77 -20.19 -3.29
C LYS A 187 14.48 -19.69 -3.96
N ASN A 188 13.93 -18.58 -3.48
CA ASN A 188 12.70 -17.94 -3.95
C ASN A 188 11.43 -18.82 -3.86
N LYS A 189 11.41 -19.83 -2.99
CA LYS A 189 10.23 -20.67 -2.74
C LYS A 189 9.84 -20.57 -1.25
N PRO A 190 8.56 -20.33 -0.95
CA PRO A 190 8.10 -20.30 0.42
C PRO A 190 8.16 -21.70 1.05
N ILE A 191 8.63 -21.78 2.28
CA ILE A 191 8.63 -22.99 3.12
C ILE A 191 7.79 -22.64 4.34
N LYS A 192 6.82 -23.51 4.66
CA LYS A 192 6.14 -23.46 5.95
C LYS A 192 7.07 -24.04 6.99
N PRO A 193 7.60 -23.25 7.92
CA PRO A 193 8.55 -23.74 8.88
C PRO A 193 7.88 -24.63 9.94
N SER A 194 8.66 -25.53 10.51
CA SER A 194 8.34 -26.33 11.70
C SER A 194 9.45 -26.17 12.73
N GLY A 195 9.24 -26.59 13.96
CA GLY A 195 10.28 -26.56 14.99
C GLY A 195 11.59 -27.23 14.59
N SER A 196 11.54 -28.27 13.75
CA SER A 196 12.71 -29.01 13.24
C SER A 196 13.30 -28.40 11.96
N THR A 197 12.77 -27.28 11.48
CA THR A 197 13.33 -26.60 10.30
C THR A 197 14.67 -25.99 10.64
N ILE A 198 15.72 -26.38 9.91
CA ILE A 198 17.06 -25.82 10.06
C ILE A 198 17.18 -24.57 9.16
N ILE A 199 17.58 -23.46 9.76
CA ILE A 199 17.88 -22.20 9.06
C ILE A 199 19.17 -22.40 8.26
N LYS A 200 19.17 -21.98 6.99
CA LYS A 200 20.31 -22.07 6.09
C LYS A 200 20.79 -20.70 5.65
N GLU A 201 22.05 -20.60 5.28
CA GLU A 201 22.59 -19.42 4.64
C GLU A 201 21.76 -19.04 3.41
N ASN A 202 21.52 -17.76 3.24
CA ASN A 202 20.68 -17.16 2.21
C ASN A 202 19.17 -17.48 2.30
N ASP A 203 18.71 -18.09 3.40
CA ASP A 203 17.27 -18.09 3.68
C ASP A 203 16.81 -16.65 3.98
N GLU A 204 15.66 -16.28 3.48
CA GLU A 204 14.97 -15.06 3.86
C GLU A 204 13.91 -15.42 4.89
N LEU A 205 14.13 -14.99 6.12
CA LEU A 205 13.25 -15.27 7.25
C LEU A 205 12.31 -14.10 7.47
N TYR A 206 11.04 -14.39 7.60
CA TYR A 206 10.05 -13.41 8.01
C TYR A 206 9.77 -13.58 9.50
N PHE A 207 9.92 -12.51 10.25
CA PHE A 207 9.70 -12.47 11.69
C PHE A 207 8.50 -11.59 12.03
N ILE A 208 7.61 -12.08 12.87
CA ILE A 208 6.62 -11.25 13.56
C ILE A 208 7.21 -10.88 14.92
N THR A 209 7.36 -9.59 15.21
CA THR A 209 7.99 -9.09 16.43
C THR A 209 7.51 -7.68 16.78
N SER A 210 7.89 -7.13 17.93
CA SER A 210 7.69 -5.72 18.28
C SER A 210 8.74 -4.82 17.61
N ALA A 211 8.47 -3.50 17.56
CA ALA A 211 9.38 -2.53 16.95
C ALA A 211 10.75 -2.48 17.66
N GLU A 212 10.78 -2.65 18.98
CA GLU A 212 11.98 -2.63 19.80
C GLU A 212 12.90 -3.83 19.60
N ASN A 213 12.38 -4.94 19.10
CA ASN A 213 13.10 -6.20 18.94
C ASN A 213 13.69 -6.38 17.53
N ILE A 214 13.44 -5.45 16.59
CA ILE A 214 13.91 -5.59 15.20
C ILE A 214 15.42 -5.76 15.11
N ASP A 215 16.17 -4.87 15.77
CA ASP A 215 17.63 -4.89 15.69
C ASP A 215 18.22 -6.15 16.32
N SER A 216 17.63 -6.65 17.40
CA SER A 216 18.02 -7.93 18.01
C SER A 216 17.83 -9.10 17.05
N VAL A 217 16.70 -9.17 16.37
CA VAL A 217 16.42 -10.19 15.34
C VAL A 217 17.41 -10.09 14.17
N VAL A 218 17.68 -8.87 13.68
CA VAL A 218 18.63 -8.65 12.58
C VAL A 218 20.02 -9.15 12.95
N ASN A 219 20.52 -8.79 14.14
CA ASN A 219 21.86 -9.17 14.59
C ASN A 219 22.01 -10.69 14.69
N GLU A 220 21.04 -11.40 15.29
CA GLU A 220 21.12 -12.86 15.42
C GLU A 220 21.05 -13.62 14.09
N VAL A 221 20.44 -13.00 13.06
CA VAL A 221 20.31 -13.60 11.71
C VAL A 221 21.51 -13.28 10.83
N GLN A 222 22.19 -12.14 11.06
CA GLN A 222 23.24 -11.63 10.16
C GLN A 222 24.64 -11.63 10.75
N GLU A 223 24.80 -11.49 12.05
CA GLU A 223 26.09 -11.45 12.77
C GLU A 223 26.32 -12.70 13.62
#